data_c198a5255c4ed2fe1e8ec40c7292677a
#
_entry.id   c198a5255c4ed2fe1e8ec40c7292677a
#
_cell.length_a   1.000
_cell.length_b   1.000
_cell.length_c   1.000
_cell.angle_alpha   90.00
_cell.angle_beta   90.00
_cell.angle_gamma   90.00
#
_symmetry.space_group_name_H-M   'P 1'
#
loop_
_entity.id
_entity.type
_entity.pdbx_description
1 polymer ?
#
loop_
_entity_poly.entity_id
_entity_poly.type
_entity_poly.pdbx_seq_one_letter_code
_entity_poly.pdbx_strand_id
1 'polypeptide(L)'
;MSGPYFTPGLFPRDFLAPTVASIRDAQLESGEIPWSPGNHADPWDHVEAAMGLSIGGEREAAERAYRWLAQQQLPDGSWWAAYRDGRPDNEERRESNFVAYVATGVWHHFLVSGDRRFLEELWPVVDAAMNFVLALQSKYGEIDWAVDAAGRAKGDALVTGCSSIYKSLECAHNIAATLGEGRRDWLTARERLGWALRQRPERFDRSWESKARFSMDWFYPVLAGVFEGNAARERLASRWQDFVEDGLGCRCVIEEPWVTVAESCELVLALLAAGDHARAVELYSWLHQWRSGSGDYWTGYQFAEDVLWPDERPTWTAGAVLLAADALTHHTAASRLFTRVELRGADDQLAARGLRKKG
;
A
#
# COMPACT_ATOMS: atom_id res chain seq x y z
N MET A 1 0.48 -25.53 -2.34
CA MET A 1 1.16 -24.62 -3.29
C MET A 1 2.52 -24.26 -2.70
N SER A 2 3.59 -24.15 -3.48
CA SER A 2 4.88 -23.67 -2.98
C SER A 2 4.73 -22.17 -2.69
N GLY A 3 5.14 -21.71 -1.48
CA GLY A 3 5.15 -20.28 -1.14
C GLY A 3 6.05 -19.44 -2.06
N PRO A 4 6.03 -18.10 -1.92
CA PRO A 4 6.88 -17.20 -2.68
C PRO A 4 8.36 -17.60 -2.47
N TYR A 5 9.07 -17.71 -3.58
CA TYR A 5 10.38 -18.32 -3.62
C TYR A 5 11.32 -17.43 -4.42
N PHE A 6 12.19 -16.78 -3.69
CA PHE A 6 12.89 -15.62 -4.20
C PHE A 6 14.05 -15.95 -5.16
N THR A 7 14.91 -16.91 -4.85
CA THR A 7 16.05 -17.23 -5.72
C THR A 7 16.36 -18.71 -5.65
N PRO A 8 16.23 -19.46 -6.76
CA PRO A 8 16.59 -20.86 -6.81
C PRO A 8 18.01 -21.09 -6.29
N GLY A 9 18.15 -21.89 -5.22
CA GLY A 9 19.43 -22.27 -4.65
C GLY A 9 20.04 -21.34 -3.61
N LEU A 10 19.50 -20.13 -3.35
CA LEU A 10 19.96 -19.25 -2.29
C LEU A 10 19.14 -19.38 -1.00
N PHE A 11 17.82 -19.54 -1.13
CA PHE A 11 16.93 -19.73 0.01
C PHE A 11 16.10 -21.00 -0.17
N PRO A 12 15.72 -21.69 0.94
CA PRO A 12 14.73 -22.76 0.90
C PRO A 12 13.41 -22.30 0.27
N ARG A 13 12.67 -23.22 -0.35
CA ARG A 13 11.35 -22.92 -0.97
C ARG A 13 10.32 -22.41 0.03
N ASP A 14 10.49 -22.76 1.29
CA ASP A 14 9.65 -22.39 2.43
C ASP A 14 10.21 -21.25 3.27
N PHE A 15 11.24 -20.54 2.76
CA PHE A 15 11.94 -19.49 3.51
C PHE A 15 10.99 -18.44 4.09
N LEU A 16 9.96 -18.05 3.33
CA LEU A 16 8.96 -17.05 3.76
C LEU A 16 7.74 -17.68 4.45
N ALA A 17 7.62 -18.99 4.56
CA ALA A 17 6.48 -19.62 5.24
C ALA A 17 6.35 -19.19 6.72
N PRO A 18 7.42 -19.07 7.51
CA PRO A 18 7.33 -18.52 8.86
C PRO A 18 6.91 -17.04 8.89
N THR A 19 7.27 -16.26 7.89
CA THR A 19 6.83 -14.86 7.76
C THR A 19 5.31 -14.76 7.53
N VAL A 20 4.75 -15.65 6.70
CA VAL A 20 3.28 -15.76 6.54
C VAL A 20 2.62 -16.20 7.85
N ALA A 21 3.21 -17.20 8.52
CA ALA A 21 2.70 -17.71 9.79
C ALA A 21 2.67 -16.63 10.88
N SER A 22 3.68 -15.74 10.95
CA SER A 22 3.70 -14.65 11.93
C SER A 22 2.51 -13.70 11.81
N ILE A 23 2.06 -13.39 10.59
CA ILE A 23 0.86 -12.58 10.37
C ILE A 23 -0.39 -13.36 10.79
N ARG A 24 -0.52 -14.62 10.35
CA ARG A 24 -1.66 -15.47 10.68
C ARG A 24 -1.81 -15.66 12.19
N ASP A 25 -0.71 -15.92 12.88
CA ASP A 25 -0.70 -16.22 14.31
C ASP A 25 -0.93 -14.94 15.17
N ALA A 26 -0.67 -13.75 14.61
CA ALA A 26 -1.02 -12.47 15.23
C ALA A 26 -2.48 -12.06 15.01
N GLN A 27 -3.17 -12.64 14.00
CA GLN A 27 -4.55 -12.33 13.69
C GLN A 27 -5.49 -12.77 14.83
N LEU A 28 -6.34 -11.85 15.29
CA LEU A 28 -7.35 -12.16 16.30
C LEU A 28 -8.49 -13.03 15.69
N GLU A 29 -9.25 -13.70 16.57
CA GLU A 29 -10.39 -14.51 16.15
C GLU A 29 -11.44 -13.69 15.38
N SER A 30 -11.59 -12.41 15.71
CA SER A 30 -12.44 -11.44 15.00
C SER A 30 -12.05 -11.22 13.56
N GLY A 31 -10.79 -11.48 13.18
CA GLY A 31 -10.19 -11.15 11.90
C GLY A 31 -9.28 -9.91 11.91
N GLU A 32 -9.28 -9.13 13.00
CA GLU A 32 -8.37 -8.00 13.19
C GLU A 32 -6.91 -8.47 13.13
N ILE A 33 -6.07 -7.76 12.39
CA ILE A 33 -4.63 -7.99 12.36
C ILE A 33 -3.99 -6.76 13.00
N PRO A 34 -3.49 -6.84 14.25
CA PRO A 34 -2.83 -5.73 14.92
C PRO A 34 -1.44 -5.46 14.34
N TRP A 35 -0.91 -4.27 14.59
CA TRP A 35 0.48 -3.87 14.32
C TRP A 35 1.47 -4.96 14.79
N SER A 36 1.32 -5.40 16.01
CA SER A 36 2.00 -6.55 16.61
C SER A 36 1.09 -7.14 17.69
N PRO A 37 1.33 -8.37 18.19
CA PRO A 37 0.47 -8.98 19.21
C PRO A 37 0.26 -8.06 20.42
N GLY A 38 -1.01 -7.75 20.73
CA GLY A 38 -1.41 -6.86 21.83
C GLY A 38 -1.31 -5.36 21.53
N ASN A 39 -0.93 -4.97 20.33
CA ASN A 39 -0.87 -3.58 19.88
C ASN A 39 -2.18 -3.17 19.16
N HIS A 40 -2.24 -1.93 18.67
CA HIS A 40 -3.36 -1.44 17.86
C HIS A 40 -3.32 -2.02 16.44
N ALA A 41 -4.43 -1.90 15.73
CA ALA A 41 -4.54 -2.06 14.29
C ALA A 41 -4.96 -0.73 13.66
N ASP A 42 -4.41 -0.35 12.53
CA ASP A 42 -4.94 0.67 11.66
C ASP A 42 -5.34 0.08 10.31
N PRO A 43 -6.23 0.73 9.55
CA PRO A 43 -6.74 0.16 8.31
C PRO A 43 -5.68 -0.07 7.22
N TRP A 44 -4.62 0.73 7.16
CA TRP A 44 -3.55 0.54 6.17
C TRP A 44 -2.74 -0.72 6.47
N ASP A 45 -2.14 -0.79 7.63
CA ASP A 45 -1.26 -1.89 8.04
C ASP A 45 -1.99 -3.22 8.07
N HIS A 46 -3.25 -3.19 8.54
CA HIS A 46 -4.15 -4.33 8.52
C HIS A 46 -4.38 -4.88 7.09
N VAL A 47 -4.65 -4.00 6.12
CA VAL A 47 -4.84 -4.40 4.71
C VAL A 47 -3.54 -4.93 4.12
N GLU A 48 -2.40 -4.32 4.43
CA GLU A 48 -1.10 -4.78 3.93
C GLU A 48 -0.72 -6.16 4.46
N ALA A 49 -0.94 -6.39 5.75
CA ALA A 49 -0.80 -7.70 6.35
C ALA A 49 -1.76 -8.74 5.73
N ALA A 50 -3.02 -8.37 5.43
CA ALA A 50 -3.99 -9.24 4.75
C ALA A 50 -3.58 -9.57 3.30
N MET A 51 -2.93 -8.63 2.58
CA MET A 51 -2.31 -8.92 1.28
C MET A 51 -1.18 -9.95 1.43
N GLY A 52 -0.35 -9.85 2.48
CA GLY A 52 0.67 -10.85 2.82
C GLY A 52 0.08 -12.24 3.04
N LEU A 53 -1.04 -12.35 3.78
CA LEU A 53 -1.76 -13.61 3.96
C LEU A 53 -2.27 -14.18 2.62
N SER A 54 -2.78 -13.32 1.74
CA SER A 54 -3.23 -13.73 0.40
C SER A 54 -2.10 -14.33 -0.43
N ILE A 55 -0.92 -13.69 -0.44
CA ILE A 55 0.29 -14.18 -1.11
C ILE A 55 0.74 -15.53 -0.53
N GLY A 56 0.67 -15.68 0.78
CA GLY A 56 1.02 -16.90 1.50
C GLY A 56 0.05 -18.06 1.29
N GLY A 57 -1.10 -17.83 0.63
CA GLY A 57 -2.14 -18.85 0.41
C GLY A 57 -3.07 -19.06 1.61
N GLU A 58 -2.98 -18.22 2.65
CA GLU A 58 -3.85 -18.21 3.84
C GLU A 58 -5.18 -17.49 3.52
N ARG A 59 -5.90 -18.03 2.53
CA ARG A 59 -7.08 -17.41 1.96
C ARG A 59 -8.14 -17.06 3.00
N GLU A 60 -8.51 -18.03 3.85
CA GLU A 60 -9.55 -17.83 4.86
C GLU A 60 -9.16 -16.74 5.88
N ALA A 61 -7.89 -16.67 6.26
CA ALA A 61 -7.39 -15.65 7.16
C ALA A 61 -7.45 -14.26 6.51
N ALA A 62 -7.04 -14.13 5.25
CA ALA A 62 -7.15 -12.89 4.49
C ALA A 62 -8.61 -12.42 4.35
N GLU A 63 -9.53 -13.33 3.98
CA GLU A 63 -10.96 -13.00 3.87
C GLU A 63 -11.56 -12.57 5.22
N ARG A 64 -11.19 -13.22 6.34
CA ARG A 64 -11.62 -12.77 7.69
C ARG A 64 -11.15 -11.35 7.99
N ALA A 65 -9.91 -10.99 7.60
CA ALA A 65 -9.41 -9.64 7.79
C ALA A 65 -10.26 -8.59 7.05
N TYR A 66 -10.58 -8.80 5.78
CA TYR A 66 -11.44 -7.89 5.02
C TYR A 66 -12.88 -7.82 5.55
N ARG A 67 -13.44 -8.95 6.02
CA ARG A 67 -14.77 -8.95 6.64
C ARG A 67 -14.79 -8.22 7.97
N TRP A 68 -13.69 -8.28 8.74
CA TRP A 68 -13.54 -7.46 9.94
C TRP A 68 -13.57 -5.97 9.60
N LEU A 69 -12.82 -5.52 8.59
CA LEU A 69 -12.90 -4.13 8.11
C LEU A 69 -14.33 -3.76 7.70
N ALA A 70 -15.03 -4.62 6.95
CA ALA A 70 -16.41 -4.37 6.55
C ALA A 70 -17.36 -4.16 7.76
N GLN A 71 -17.13 -4.90 8.86
CA GLN A 71 -17.90 -4.75 10.10
C GLN A 71 -17.58 -3.48 10.87
N GLN A 72 -16.34 -2.95 10.73
CA GLN A 72 -15.89 -1.73 11.41
C GLN A 72 -16.18 -0.45 10.61
N GLN A 73 -16.67 -0.57 9.37
CA GLN A 73 -16.94 0.59 8.53
C GLN A 73 -18.03 1.49 9.12
N LEU A 74 -17.73 2.78 9.22
CA LEU A 74 -18.64 3.80 9.71
C LEU A 74 -19.72 4.12 8.66
N PRO A 75 -20.88 4.70 9.06
CA PRO A 75 -21.98 5.01 8.15
C PRO A 75 -21.60 5.95 6.98
N ASP A 76 -20.56 6.74 7.12
CA ASP A 76 -20.04 7.61 6.05
C ASP A 76 -19.01 6.93 5.12
N GLY A 77 -18.76 5.62 5.32
CA GLY A 77 -17.83 4.83 4.52
C GLY A 77 -16.39 4.83 5.02
N SER A 78 -16.08 5.55 6.09
CA SER A 78 -14.73 5.65 6.66
C SER A 78 -14.46 4.66 7.79
N TRP A 79 -13.22 4.70 8.32
CA TRP A 79 -12.78 4.02 9.54
C TRP A 79 -12.05 5.00 10.45
N TRP A 80 -12.10 4.74 11.75
CA TRP A 80 -11.20 5.41 12.69
C TRP A 80 -9.75 5.06 12.39
N ALA A 81 -8.83 5.94 12.78
CA ALA A 81 -7.41 5.78 12.47
C ALA A 81 -6.75 4.62 13.25
N ALA A 82 -7.33 4.18 14.36
CA ALA A 82 -6.80 3.05 15.11
C ALA A 82 -7.90 2.27 15.83
N TYR A 83 -7.68 0.97 15.98
CA TYR A 83 -8.53 0.00 16.68
C TYR A 83 -7.69 -0.84 17.64
N ARG A 84 -8.35 -1.37 18.67
CA ARG A 84 -7.78 -2.35 19.59
C ARG A 84 -8.87 -3.30 20.08
N ASP A 85 -8.65 -4.59 19.91
CA ASP A 85 -9.61 -5.62 20.29
C ASP A 85 -11.03 -5.39 19.72
N GLY A 86 -11.12 -5.01 18.44
CA GLY A 86 -12.37 -4.75 17.73
C GLY A 86 -13.06 -3.44 18.10
N ARG A 87 -12.40 -2.53 18.81
CA ARG A 87 -12.96 -1.23 19.20
C ARG A 87 -12.07 -0.09 18.73
N PRO A 88 -12.63 1.08 18.40
CA PRO A 88 -11.81 2.26 18.15
C PRO A 88 -10.90 2.54 19.36
N ASP A 89 -9.59 2.64 19.10
CA ASP A 89 -8.59 3.04 20.11
C ASP A 89 -8.49 4.56 20.22
N ASN A 90 -8.83 5.25 19.11
CA ASN A 90 -8.88 6.70 19.04
C ASN A 90 -9.95 7.16 18.03
N GLU A 91 -10.97 7.88 18.51
CA GLU A 91 -12.05 8.45 17.70
C GLU A 91 -11.80 9.92 17.32
N GLU A 92 -10.55 10.37 17.23
CA GLU A 92 -10.22 11.76 16.93
C GLU A 92 -10.15 12.09 15.45
N ARG A 93 -9.78 11.10 14.62
CA ARG A 93 -9.59 11.31 13.17
C ARG A 93 -9.84 10.07 12.34
N ARG A 94 -10.10 10.32 11.05
CA ARG A 94 -10.23 9.30 10.00
C ARG A 94 -9.36 9.75 8.82
N GLU A 95 -8.42 8.91 8.41
CA GLU A 95 -7.41 9.25 7.41
C GLU A 95 -7.83 8.76 6.02
N SER A 96 -7.81 9.64 5.02
CA SER A 96 -8.35 9.36 3.69
C SER A 96 -7.60 8.26 2.94
N ASN A 97 -6.28 8.17 3.10
CA ASN A 97 -5.48 7.10 2.49
C ASN A 97 -5.73 5.74 3.17
N PHE A 98 -5.94 5.69 4.49
CA PHE A 98 -6.34 4.47 5.20
C PHE A 98 -7.69 3.96 4.67
N VAL A 99 -8.63 4.87 4.49
CA VAL A 99 -9.94 4.55 3.94
C VAL A 99 -9.85 4.04 2.51
N ALA A 100 -9.06 4.70 1.66
CA ALA A 100 -8.91 4.30 0.25
C ALA A 100 -8.24 2.93 0.09
N TYR A 101 -7.32 2.56 0.99
CA TYR A 101 -6.45 1.39 0.82
C TYR A 101 -7.20 0.06 0.83
N VAL A 102 -8.42 0.00 1.38
CA VAL A 102 -9.29 -1.17 1.29
C VAL A 102 -9.53 -1.60 -0.16
N ALA A 103 -9.65 -0.64 -1.09
CA ALA A 103 -9.82 -0.95 -2.52
C ALA A 103 -8.59 -1.65 -3.11
N THR A 104 -7.39 -1.24 -2.69
CA THR A 104 -6.12 -1.87 -3.09
C THR A 104 -6.06 -3.32 -2.58
N GLY A 105 -6.37 -3.54 -1.31
CA GLY A 105 -6.35 -4.89 -0.73
C GLY A 105 -7.39 -5.83 -1.32
N VAL A 106 -8.64 -5.38 -1.48
CA VAL A 106 -9.72 -6.18 -2.07
C VAL A 106 -9.41 -6.56 -3.52
N TRP A 107 -8.86 -5.62 -4.30
CA TRP A 107 -8.42 -5.90 -5.67
C TRP A 107 -7.25 -6.87 -5.72
N HIS A 108 -6.24 -6.70 -4.85
CA HIS A 108 -5.12 -7.61 -4.70
C HIS A 108 -5.61 -9.03 -4.39
N HIS A 109 -6.48 -9.20 -3.38
CA HIS A 109 -7.02 -10.49 -3.01
C HIS A 109 -7.79 -11.15 -4.16
N PHE A 110 -8.58 -10.36 -4.91
CA PHE A 110 -9.27 -10.87 -6.10
C PHE A 110 -8.29 -11.35 -7.18
N LEU A 111 -7.21 -10.62 -7.44
CA LEU A 111 -6.19 -11.05 -8.41
C LEU A 111 -5.54 -12.37 -7.98
N VAL A 112 -5.30 -12.58 -6.69
CA VAL A 112 -4.71 -13.83 -6.15
C VAL A 112 -5.72 -14.97 -6.19
N SER A 113 -6.95 -14.75 -5.72
CA SER A 113 -7.95 -15.80 -5.51
C SER A 113 -8.81 -16.11 -6.74
N GLY A 114 -9.03 -15.12 -7.62
CA GLY A 114 -10.00 -15.19 -8.71
C GLY A 114 -11.47 -15.23 -8.24
N ASP A 115 -11.73 -14.99 -6.95
CA ASP A 115 -13.08 -15.14 -6.38
C ASP A 115 -13.96 -13.91 -6.60
N ARG A 116 -14.77 -13.98 -7.66
CA ARG A 116 -15.74 -12.93 -7.97
C ARG A 116 -16.80 -12.72 -6.88
N ARG A 117 -17.19 -13.77 -6.16
CA ARG A 117 -18.23 -13.66 -5.10
C ARG A 117 -17.72 -12.83 -3.94
N PHE A 118 -16.44 -13.01 -3.56
CA PHE A 118 -15.79 -12.17 -2.56
C PHE A 118 -15.74 -10.70 -3.01
N LEU A 119 -15.45 -10.46 -4.30
CA LEU A 119 -15.46 -9.11 -4.85
C LEU A 119 -16.86 -8.46 -4.79
N GLU A 120 -17.91 -9.23 -5.10
CA GLU A 120 -19.31 -8.80 -4.99
C GLU A 120 -19.72 -8.54 -3.53
N GLU A 121 -19.26 -9.36 -2.59
CA GLU A 121 -19.48 -9.19 -1.14
C GLU A 121 -18.90 -7.87 -0.64
N LEU A 122 -17.65 -7.53 -1.05
CA LEU A 122 -16.92 -6.35 -0.58
C LEU A 122 -17.21 -5.08 -1.41
N TRP A 123 -17.92 -5.18 -2.51
CA TRP A 123 -18.26 -4.03 -3.34
C TRP A 123 -18.91 -2.86 -2.59
N PRO A 124 -19.96 -3.06 -1.76
CA PRO A 124 -20.57 -1.96 -1.02
C PRO A 124 -19.59 -1.24 -0.09
N VAL A 125 -18.64 -1.98 0.49
CA VAL A 125 -17.61 -1.44 1.38
C VAL A 125 -16.65 -0.55 0.61
N VAL A 126 -16.18 -1.02 -0.55
CA VAL A 126 -15.28 -0.26 -1.44
C VAL A 126 -15.98 0.98 -1.98
N ASP A 127 -17.24 0.85 -2.43
CA ASP A 127 -18.00 1.98 -2.96
C ASP A 127 -18.20 3.09 -1.92
N ALA A 128 -18.60 2.73 -0.70
CA ALA A 128 -18.75 3.68 0.40
C ALA A 128 -17.43 4.36 0.78
N ALA A 129 -16.34 3.59 0.87
CA ALA A 129 -15.00 4.12 1.15
C ALA A 129 -14.54 5.14 0.10
N MET A 130 -14.70 4.80 -1.18
CA MET A 130 -14.30 5.71 -2.26
C MET A 130 -15.18 6.96 -2.34
N ASN A 131 -16.47 6.87 -2.02
CA ASN A 131 -17.34 8.04 -1.92
C ASN A 131 -16.88 9.00 -0.81
N PHE A 132 -16.50 8.47 0.37
CA PHE A 132 -15.91 9.27 1.44
C PHE A 132 -14.63 9.99 0.97
N VAL A 133 -13.71 9.27 0.33
CA VAL A 133 -12.43 9.82 -0.14
C VAL A 133 -12.64 10.91 -1.21
N LEU A 134 -13.56 10.69 -2.15
CA LEU A 134 -13.84 11.66 -3.20
C LEU A 134 -14.48 12.95 -2.66
N ALA A 135 -15.27 12.87 -1.59
CA ALA A 135 -15.84 14.05 -0.93
C ALA A 135 -14.74 14.98 -0.37
N LEU A 136 -13.53 14.48 -0.14
CA LEU A 136 -12.38 15.24 0.34
C LEU A 136 -11.50 15.80 -0.79
N GLN A 137 -11.81 15.52 -2.07
CA GLN A 137 -11.02 16.04 -3.18
C GLN A 137 -11.27 17.51 -3.41
N SER A 138 -10.22 18.34 -3.35
CA SER A 138 -10.30 19.76 -3.59
C SER A 138 -10.56 20.09 -5.08
N LYS A 139 -10.95 21.32 -5.35
CA LYS A 139 -11.05 21.83 -6.75
C LYS A 139 -9.71 21.81 -7.50
N TYR A 140 -8.59 21.74 -6.82
CA TYR A 140 -7.24 21.69 -7.39
C TYR A 140 -6.72 20.27 -7.62
N GLY A 141 -7.42 19.25 -7.12
CA GLY A 141 -7.15 17.85 -7.40
C GLY A 141 -6.55 17.05 -6.25
N GLU A 142 -5.88 17.69 -5.28
CA GLU A 142 -5.40 17.00 -4.08
C GLU A 142 -6.57 16.56 -3.19
N ILE A 143 -6.33 15.57 -2.35
CA ILE A 143 -7.31 15.03 -1.39
C ILE A 143 -6.82 15.33 0.02
N ASP A 144 -7.70 15.91 0.85
CA ASP A 144 -7.40 16.15 2.25
C ASP A 144 -6.98 14.85 2.95
N TRP A 145 -5.91 14.92 3.77
CA TRP A 145 -5.34 13.75 4.41
C TRP A 145 -6.25 13.11 5.46
N ALA A 146 -7.11 13.91 6.11
CA ALA A 146 -8.00 13.41 7.15
C ALA A 146 -9.17 14.34 7.41
N VAL A 147 -10.16 13.80 8.13
CA VAL A 147 -11.19 14.55 8.83
C VAL A 147 -11.06 14.35 10.33
N ASP A 148 -11.56 15.31 11.12
CA ASP A 148 -11.69 15.18 12.57
C ASP A 148 -12.91 14.30 12.95
N ALA A 149 -13.15 14.10 14.25
CA ALA A 149 -14.29 13.34 14.76
C ALA A 149 -15.65 13.87 14.27
N ALA A 150 -15.76 15.16 14.03
CA ALA A 150 -16.99 15.82 13.54
C ALA A 150 -17.11 15.76 11.99
N GLY A 151 -16.19 15.14 11.30
CA GLY A 151 -16.19 15.03 9.82
C GLY A 151 -15.65 16.26 9.10
N ARG A 152 -14.98 17.19 9.80
CA ARG A 152 -14.41 18.39 9.18
C ARG A 152 -13.03 18.09 8.63
N ALA A 153 -12.81 18.40 7.36
CA ALA A 153 -11.52 18.25 6.69
C ALA A 153 -10.42 19.05 7.39
N LYS A 154 -9.23 18.47 7.48
CA LYS A 154 -8.05 19.10 8.11
C LYS A 154 -7.43 20.21 7.27
N GLY A 155 -7.80 20.31 6.01
CA GLY A 155 -7.43 21.41 5.10
C GLY A 155 -6.01 21.30 4.52
N ASP A 156 -5.41 20.11 4.55
CA ASP A 156 -4.09 19.85 3.96
C ASP A 156 -4.00 18.46 3.29
N ALA A 157 -2.95 18.22 2.51
CA ALA A 157 -2.73 16.98 1.79
C ALA A 157 -1.29 16.49 1.93
N LEU A 158 -1.10 15.18 1.89
CA LEU A 158 0.19 14.48 1.95
C LEU A 158 0.51 13.87 0.59
N VAL A 159 1.76 14.00 0.15
CA VAL A 159 2.22 13.39 -1.13
C VAL A 159 2.09 11.87 -1.07
N THR A 160 2.57 11.23 0.00
CA THR A 160 2.46 9.78 0.20
C THR A 160 1.01 9.33 0.24
N GLY A 161 0.16 9.94 1.08
CA GLY A 161 -1.25 9.59 1.20
C GLY A 161 -2.01 9.77 -0.12
N CYS A 162 -1.81 10.89 -0.83
CA CYS A 162 -2.40 11.12 -2.14
C CYS A 162 -1.90 10.14 -3.21
N SER A 163 -0.64 9.69 -3.14
CA SER A 163 -0.11 8.68 -4.05
C SER A 163 -0.74 7.30 -3.79
N SER A 164 -0.93 6.92 -2.54
CA SER A 164 -1.66 5.71 -2.16
C SER A 164 -3.11 5.76 -2.66
N ILE A 165 -3.81 6.89 -2.47
CA ILE A 165 -5.17 7.08 -2.99
C ILE A 165 -5.20 6.99 -4.52
N TYR A 166 -4.18 7.50 -5.22
CA TYR A 166 -4.08 7.39 -6.68
C TYR A 166 -4.05 5.94 -7.17
N LYS A 167 -3.32 5.04 -6.47
CA LYS A 167 -3.34 3.60 -6.73
C LYS A 167 -4.67 2.96 -6.31
N SER A 168 -5.22 3.35 -5.17
CA SER A 168 -6.50 2.84 -4.67
C SER A 168 -7.67 3.18 -5.62
N LEU A 169 -7.66 4.35 -6.25
CA LEU A 169 -8.64 4.72 -7.30
C LEU A 169 -8.53 3.85 -8.56
N GLU A 170 -7.30 3.44 -8.94
CA GLU A 170 -7.08 2.46 -10.01
C GLU A 170 -7.69 1.10 -9.65
N CYS A 171 -7.41 0.62 -8.44
CA CYS A 171 -7.93 -0.65 -7.95
C CYS A 171 -9.46 -0.65 -7.85
N ALA A 172 -10.03 0.40 -7.28
CA ALA A 172 -11.48 0.60 -7.19
C ALA A 172 -12.15 0.62 -8.57
N HIS A 173 -11.55 1.34 -9.54
CA HIS A 173 -12.04 1.32 -10.91
C HIS A 173 -12.02 -0.09 -11.52
N ASN A 174 -10.96 -0.86 -11.28
CA ASN A 174 -10.84 -2.22 -11.79
C ASN A 174 -11.87 -3.17 -11.16
N ILE A 175 -12.18 -2.98 -9.87
CA ILE A 175 -13.28 -3.68 -9.18
C ILE A 175 -14.61 -3.35 -9.88
N ALA A 176 -14.93 -2.05 -10.00
CA ALA A 176 -16.15 -1.59 -10.63
C ALA A 176 -16.30 -2.12 -12.06
N ALA A 177 -15.25 -2.01 -12.89
CA ALA A 177 -15.25 -2.53 -14.26
C ALA A 177 -15.45 -4.05 -14.32
N THR A 178 -14.85 -4.80 -13.38
CA THR A 178 -15.02 -6.26 -13.29
C THR A 178 -16.45 -6.65 -12.92
N LEU A 179 -17.11 -5.85 -12.07
CA LEU A 179 -18.50 -6.09 -11.65
C LEU A 179 -19.53 -5.55 -12.63
N GLY A 180 -19.14 -4.69 -13.56
CA GLY A 180 -20.04 -4.02 -14.51
C GLY A 180 -20.62 -2.72 -13.98
N GLU A 181 -20.04 -2.18 -12.92
CA GLU A 181 -20.46 -0.93 -12.28
C GLU A 181 -19.87 0.31 -12.98
N GLY A 182 -20.68 1.32 -13.19
CA GLY A 182 -20.33 2.50 -14.00
C GLY A 182 -19.72 3.64 -13.19
N ARG A 183 -18.52 3.51 -12.64
CA ARG A 183 -17.84 4.53 -11.82
C ARG A 183 -16.78 5.34 -12.58
N ARG A 184 -17.22 6.12 -13.56
CA ARG A 184 -16.35 7.03 -14.34
C ARG A 184 -15.78 8.19 -13.52
N ASP A 185 -16.50 8.61 -12.51
CA ASP A 185 -16.10 9.65 -11.56
C ASP A 185 -14.76 9.32 -10.89
N TRP A 186 -14.49 8.06 -10.59
CA TRP A 186 -13.23 7.62 -10.00
C TRP A 186 -12.01 7.82 -10.91
N LEU A 187 -12.14 7.55 -12.20
CA LEU A 187 -11.08 7.84 -13.17
C LEU A 187 -10.82 9.34 -13.30
N THR A 188 -11.88 10.14 -13.34
CA THR A 188 -11.74 11.61 -13.39
C THR A 188 -11.06 12.13 -12.12
N ALA A 189 -11.42 11.61 -10.95
CA ALA A 189 -10.78 11.96 -9.68
C ALA A 189 -9.30 11.56 -9.66
N ARG A 190 -8.99 10.35 -10.15
CA ARG A 190 -7.61 9.86 -10.28
C ARG A 190 -6.78 10.76 -11.22
N GLU A 191 -7.29 11.12 -12.38
CA GLU A 191 -6.61 12.03 -13.33
C GLU A 191 -6.30 13.39 -12.69
N ARG A 192 -7.26 13.98 -11.98
CA ARG A 192 -7.09 15.26 -11.27
C ARG A 192 -6.06 15.14 -10.14
N LEU A 193 -6.11 14.05 -9.36
CA LEU A 193 -5.15 13.79 -8.28
C LEU A 193 -3.74 13.61 -8.84
N GLY A 194 -3.57 12.80 -9.89
CA GLY A 194 -2.29 12.60 -10.55
C GLY A 194 -1.73 13.89 -11.16
N TRP A 195 -2.60 14.78 -11.69
CA TRP A 195 -2.17 16.09 -12.14
C TRP A 195 -1.67 16.97 -10.98
N ALA A 196 -2.40 16.99 -9.85
CA ALA A 196 -1.97 17.72 -8.67
C ALA A 196 -0.61 17.22 -8.13
N LEU A 197 -0.43 15.91 -8.01
CA LEU A 197 0.82 15.30 -7.56
C LEU A 197 2.02 15.66 -8.46
N ARG A 198 1.81 15.77 -9.77
CA ARG A 198 2.89 16.07 -10.73
C ARG A 198 3.15 17.56 -10.94
N GLN A 199 2.13 18.42 -10.80
CA GLN A 199 2.17 19.80 -11.27
C GLN A 199 1.91 20.84 -10.19
N ARG A 200 1.50 20.44 -9.00
CA ARG A 200 1.06 21.38 -7.95
C ARG A 200 1.69 21.04 -6.58
N PRO A 201 3.03 21.00 -6.48
CA PRO A 201 3.70 20.66 -5.21
C PRO A 201 3.30 21.59 -4.06
N GLU A 202 2.93 22.85 -4.36
CA GLU A 202 2.47 23.81 -3.37
C GLU A 202 1.11 23.47 -2.73
N ARG A 203 0.45 22.39 -3.19
CA ARG A 203 -0.83 21.93 -2.62
C ARG A 203 -0.65 20.94 -1.47
N PHE A 204 0.59 20.53 -1.20
CA PHE A 204 0.94 19.56 -0.16
C PHE A 204 1.75 20.23 0.94
N ASP A 205 1.68 19.69 2.15
CA ASP A 205 2.44 20.16 3.33
C ASP A 205 2.26 21.65 3.65
N ARG A 206 1.03 22.18 3.55
CA ARG A 206 0.74 23.62 3.72
C ARG A 206 0.67 24.06 5.17
N SER A 207 0.34 23.16 6.09
CA SER A 207 0.06 23.46 7.50
C SER A 207 1.11 22.92 8.47
N TRP A 208 2.14 22.26 7.95
CA TRP A 208 3.26 21.69 8.71
C TRP A 208 4.57 21.75 7.93
N GLU A 209 5.65 21.33 8.58
CA GLU A 209 6.95 21.15 7.92
C GLU A 209 6.86 20.12 6.80
N SER A 210 7.60 20.35 5.72
CA SER A 210 7.60 19.47 4.56
C SER A 210 7.87 18.01 4.94
N LYS A 211 7.04 17.11 4.43
CA LYS A 211 7.19 15.67 4.58
C LYS A 211 8.22 15.08 3.61
N ALA A 212 8.82 15.89 2.74
CA ALA A 212 9.92 15.46 1.87
C ALA A 212 11.14 14.92 2.62
N ARG A 213 11.22 15.12 3.94
CA ARG A 213 12.22 14.49 4.82
C ARG A 213 12.00 12.98 5.03
N PHE A 214 10.82 12.45 4.71
CA PHE A 214 10.48 11.03 4.78
C PHE A 214 10.69 10.35 3.43
N SER A 215 11.23 9.14 3.43
CA SER A 215 11.54 8.41 2.20
C SER A 215 10.30 8.05 1.38
N MET A 216 9.17 7.78 2.02
CA MET A 216 7.91 7.49 1.34
C MET A 216 7.46 8.64 0.43
N ASP A 217 7.65 9.90 0.81
CA ASP A 217 7.33 11.05 -0.06
C ASP A 217 8.18 11.06 -1.35
N TRP A 218 9.36 10.48 -1.30
CA TRP A 218 10.24 10.35 -2.44
C TRP A 218 9.85 9.19 -3.36
N PHE A 219 9.75 7.95 -2.85
CA PHE A 219 9.59 6.78 -3.69
C PHE A 219 8.12 6.35 -3.91
N TYR A 220 7.21 6.62 -2.98
CA TYR A 220 5.82 6.13 -3.03
C TYR A 220 5.06 6.59 -4.29
N PRO A 221 5.23 7.82 -4.79
CA PRO A 221 4.63 8.23 -6.06
C PRO A 221 5.04 7.36 -7.28
N VAL A 222 6.21 6.69 -7.21
CA VAL A 222 6.67 5.78 -8.27
C VAL A 222 5.94 4.44 -8.19
N LEU A 223 5.90 3.80 -7.01
CA LEU A 223 5.19 2.53 -6.85
C LEU A 223 3.68 2.67 -7.06
N ALA A 224 3.12 3.84 -6.77
CA ALA A 224 1.72 4.14 -7.03
C ALA A 224 1.40 4.40 -8.52
N GLY A 225 2.41 4.55 -9.38
CA GLY A 225 2.25 4.83 -10.81
C GLY A 225 1.96 6.29 -11.15
N VAL A 226 2.25 7.23 -10.23
CA VAL A 226 2.15 8.68 -10.51
C VAL A 226 3.27 9.11 -11.47
N PHE A 227 4.47 8.56 -11.27
CA PHE A 227 5.61 8.72 -12.16
C PHE A 227 6.00 7.38 -12.76
N GLU A 228 6.16 7.32 -14.09
CA GLU A 228 6.50 6.13 -14.85
C GLU A 228 7.70 6.39 -15.78
N GLY A 229 8.34 5.33 -16.27
CA GLY A 229 9.42 5.39 -17.25
C GLY A 229 10.61 6.24 -16.79
N ASN A 230 11.06 7.20 -17.60
CA ASN A 230 12.21 8.05 -17.27
C ASN A 230 11.96 8.91 -16.04
N ALA A 231 10.76 9.48 -15.89
CA ALA A 231 10.43 10.33 -14.74
C ALA A 231 10.51 9.54 -13.41
N ALA A 232 10.14 8.27 -13.41
CA ALA A 232 10.31 7.39 -12.25
C ALA A 232 11.79 7.17 -11.93
N ARG A 233 12.61 6.86 -12.94
CA ARG A 233 14.06 6.66 -12.76
C ARG A 233 14.77 7.93 -12.25
N GLU A 234 14.45 9.07 -12.84
CA GLU A 234 15.03 10.36 -12.44
C GLU A 234 14.65 10.70 -11.00
N ARG A 235 13.38 10.48 -10.61
CA ARG A 235 12.93 10.70 -9.24
C ARG A 235 13.65 9.80 -8.25
N LEU A 236 13.79 8.51 -8.52
CA LEU A 236 14.52 7.59 -7.64
C LEU A 236 16.02 7.92 -7.57
N ALA A 237 16.64 8.30 -8.69
CA ALA A 237 18.05 8.69 -8.70
C ALA A 237 18.31 9.99 -7.92
N SER A 238 17.35 10.93 -7.90
CA SER A 238 17.53 12.28 -7.35
C SER A 238 17.83 12.34 -5.85
N ARG A 239 17.39 11.33 -5.09
CA ARG A 239 17.54 11.30 -3.63
C ARG A 239 18.05 9.95 -3.10
N TRP A 240 18.61 9.12 -3.97
CA TRP A 240 19.15 7.82 -3.59
C TRP A 240 20.15 7.91 -2.43
N GLN A 241 21.08 8.85 -2.51
CA GLN A 241 22.13 9.07 -1.50
C GLN A 241 21.59 9.64 -0.17
N ASP A 242 20.42 10.24 -0.20
CA ASP A 242 19.79 10.78 1.01
C ASP A 242 19.17 9.66 1.88
N PHE A 243 18.64 8.60 1.22
CA PHE A 243 17.80 7.62 1.89
C PHE A 243 18.33 6.19 1.88
N VAL A 244 19.26 5.83 1.00
CA VAL A 244 19.72 4.45 0.91
C VAL A 244 21.09 4.28 1.55
N GLU A 245 21.15 3.40 2.55
CA GLU A 245 22.37 2.95 3.19
C GLU A 245 22.77 1.60 2.60
N ASP A 246 23.93 1.59 1.92
CA ASP A 246 24.44 0.40 1.23
C ASP A 246 24.63 -0.76 2.21
N GLY A 247 24.04 -1.92 1.87
CA GLY A 247 24.07 -3.12 2.69
C GLY A 247 23.09 -3.15 3.86
N LEU A 248 22.37 -2.04 4.13
CA LEU A 248 21.46 -1.96 5.28
C LEU A 248 19.99 -1.83 4.88
N GLY A 249 19.66 -0.85 4.01
CA GLY A 249 18.28 -0.60 3.62
C GLY A 249 17.96 0.87 3.35
N CYS A 250 16.67 1.20 3.33
CA CYS A 250 16.15 2.56 3.16
C CYS A 250 15.91 3.22 4.52
N ARG A 251 16.39 4.45 4.70
CA ARG A 251 16.04 5.27 5.87
C ARG A 251 14.56 5.65 5.81
N CYS A 252 13.88 5.65 6.96
CA CYS A 252 12.55 6.22 7.08
C CYS A 252 12.60 7.75 6.97
N VAL A 253 13.55 8.38 7.69
CA VAL A 253 13.73 9.84 7.79
C VAL A 253 15.18 10.18 7.48
N ILE A 254 15.41 11.24 6.69
CA ILE A 254 16.74 11.61 6.21
C ILE A 254 17.74 11.94 7.34
N GLU A 255 17.26 12.55 8.43
CA GLU A 255 18.12 12.99 9.54
C GLU A 255 18.45 11.88 10.54
N GLU A 256 17.66 10.77 10.51
CA GLU A 256 17.84 9.69 11.47
C GLU A 256 18.68 8.55 10.88
N PRO A 257 19.71 8.07 11.58
CA PRO A 257 20.54 6.95 11.15
C PRO A 257 19.81 5.61 11.35
N TRP A 258 18.62 5.49 10.78
CA TRP A 258 17.68 4.41 10.98
C TRP A 258 17.09 3.92 9.67
N VAL A 259 17.38 2.67 9.31
CA VAL A 259 16.80 2.00 8.15
C VAL A 259 15.63 1.12 8.61
N THR A 260 14.59 1.04 7.77
CA THR A 260 13.39 0.27 8.07
C THR A 260 13.14 -0.80 7.01
N VAL A 261 12.61 -1.93 7.42
CA VAL A 261 12.39 -3.06 6.53
C VAL A 261 11.22 -2.81 5.59
N ALA A 262 10.12 -2.27 6.10
CA ALA A 262 8.91 -2.07 5.31
C ALA A 262 9.12 -1.03 4.21
N GLU A 263 9.62 0.16 4.55
CA GLU A 263 9.91 1.21 3.56
C GLU A 263 10.97 0.75 2.54
N SER A 264 11.91 -0.10 2.97
CA SER A 264 12.87 -0.72 2.03
C SER A 264 12.17 -1.67 1.05
N CYS A 265 11.18 -2.46 1.49
CA CYS A 265 10.37 -3.32 0.63
C CYS A 265 9.51 -2.51 -0.33
N GLU A 266 8.92 -1.40 0.11
CA GLU A 266 8.17 -0.50 -0.76
C GLU A 266 9.08 0.18 -1.79
N LEU A 267 10.33 0.55 -1.39
CA LEU A 267 11.34 1.04 -2.35
C LEU A 267 11.72 -0.05 -3.38
N VAL A 268 11.75 -1.33 -2.99
CA VAL A 268 11.92 -2.45 -3.94
C VAL A 268 10.80 -2.44 -4.98
N LEU A 269 9.54 -2.25 -4.58
CA LEU A 269 8.40 -2.14 -5.49
C LEU A 269 8.55 -0.92 -6.43
N ALA A 270 9.00 0.22 -5.90
CA ALA A 270 9.25 1.42 -6.70
C ALA A 270 10.39 1.22 -7.72
N LEU A 271 11.47 0.53 -7.35
CA LEU A 271 12.56 0.18 -8.25
C LEU A 271 12.07 -0.74 -9.39
N LEU A 272 11.26 -1.74 -9.07
CA LEU A 272 10.64 -2.62 -10.06
C LEU A 272 9.71 -1.85 -11.01
N ALA A 273 8.92 -0.90 -10.49
CA ALA A 273 8.07 -0.02 -11.29
C ALA A 273 8.89 0.87 -12.24
N ALA A 274 10.07 1.31 -11.81
CA ALA A 274 11.02 2.07 -12.63
C ALA A 274 11.84 1.19 -13.61
N GLY A 275 11.75 -0.14 -13.51
CA GLY A 275 12.49 -1.11 -14.33
C GLY A 275 13.93 -1.37 -13.85
N ASP A 276 14.26 -1.02 -12.62
CA ASP A 276 15.59 -1.27 -12.02
C ASP A 276 15.59 -2.56 -11.18
N HIS A 277 15.54 -3.68 -11.87
CA HIS A 277 15.52 -5.00 -11.24
C HIS A 277 16.81 -5.31 -10.47
N ALA A 278 17.96 -4.81 -10.92
CA ALA A 278 19.23 -5.11 -10.28
C ALA A 278 19.28 -4.54 -8.85
N ARG A 279 18.97 -3.24 -8.70
CA ARG A 279 18.91 -2.61 -7.38
C ARG A 279 17.75 -3.17 -6.53
N ALA A 280 16.63 -3.52 -7.12
CA ALA A 280 15.51 -4.12 -6.40
C ALA A 280 15.92 -5.46 -5.73
N VAL A 281 16.58 -6.34 -6.47
CA VAL A 281 17.11 -7.62 -5.96
C VAL A 281 18.17 -7.38 -4.88
N GLU A 282 19.09 -6.47 -5.13
CA GLU A 282 20.18 -6.13 -4.21
C GLU A 282 19.63 -5.61 -2.88
N LEU A 283 18.78 -4.58 -2.92
CA LEU A 283 18.15 -3.99 -1.73
C LEU A 283 17.35 -5.04 -0.95
N TYR A 284 16.52 -5.85 -1.63
CA TYR A 284 15.74 -6.87 -0.97
C TYR A 284 16.63 -7.92 -0.28
N SER A 285 17.78 -8.27 -0.87
CA SER A 285 18.71 -9.23 -0.28
C SER A 285 19.31 -8.76 1.05
N TRP A 286 19.50 -7.44 1.23
CA TRP A 286 20.02 -6.88 2.48
C TRP A 286 19.04 -7.04 3.65
N LEU A 287 17.73 -7.05 3.40
CA LEU A 287 16.71 -7.02 4.45
C LEU A 287 16.63 -8.30 5.28
N HIS A 288 17.15 -9.41 4.75
CA HIS A 288 17.08 -10.70 5.47
C HIS A 288 18.01 -10.78 6.69
N GLN A 289 18.96 -9.86 6.85
CA GLN A 289 19.74 -9.71 8.08
C GLN A 289 18.87 -9.23 9.26
N TRP A 290 17.76 -8.56 8.97
CA TRP A 290 16.80 -8.06 9.96
C TRP A 290 15.64 -9.05 10.23
N ARG A 291 15.74 -10.27 9.75
CA ARG A 291 14.81 -11.36 10.01
C ARG A 291 15.09 -12.01 11.34
N SER A 292 14.05 -12.22 12.18
CA SER A 292 14.18 -12.94 13.44
C SER A 292 14.29 -14.46 13.24
N GLY A 293 14.62 -15.17 14.30
CA GLY A 293 14.64 -16.64 14.30
C GLY A 293 13.27 -17.28 14.09
N SER A 294 12.17 -16.57 14.40
CA SER A 294 10.78 -17.00 14.15
C SER A 294 10.30 -16.69 12.72
N GLY A 295 11.06 -15.94 11.95
CA GLY A 295 10.75 -15.66 10.54
C GLY A 295 10.01 -14.37 10.28
N ASP A 296 9.57 -13.64 11.29
CA ASP A 296 9.11 -12.27 11.23
C ASP A 296 10.30 -11.29 11.09
N TYR A 297 10.02 -10.04 10.83
CA TYR A 297 11.04 -9.02 10.60
C TYR A 297 10.94 -7.89 11.60
N TRP A 298 12.10 -7.43 12.07
CA TRP A 298 12.20 -6.23 12.88
C TRP A 298 11.73 -5.01 12.09
N THR A 299 11.18 -4.01 12.77
CA THR A 299 10.80 -2.73 12.15
C THR A 299 11.98 -2.11 11.43
N GLY A 300 13.15 -2.04 12.09
CA GLY A 300 14.34 -1.47 11.50
C GLY A 300 15.58 -1.60 12.37
N TYR A 301 16.65 -0.98 11.88
CA TYR A 301 17.97 -0.98 12.49
C TYR A 301 18.53 0.43 12.58
N GLN A 302 18.85 0.85 13.80
CA GLN A 302 19.51 2.12 14.10
C GLN A 302 21.03 1.90 14.04
N PHE A 303 21.64 2.31 12.91
CA PHE A 303 23.02 1.94 12.59
C PHE A 303 24.08 2.79 13.30
N ALA A 304 23.76 3.93 13.90
CA ALA A 304 24.70 4.68 14.71
C ALA A 304 24.89 4.06 16.11
N GLU A 305 23.86 3.39 16.62
CA GLU A 305 23.87 2.76 17.95
C GLU A 305 24.02 1.23 17.89
N ASP A 306 24.00 0.66 16.68
CA ASP A 306 24.08 -0.81 16.43
C ASP A 306 22.97 -1.59 17.17
N VAL A 307 21.71 -1.12 17.02
CA VAL A 307 20.55 -1.72 17.67
C VAL A 307 19.38 -1.93 16.72
N LEU A 308 18.65 -3.04 16.91
CA LEU A 308 17.33 -3.23 16.31
C LEU A 308 16.33 -2.34 17.04
N TRP A 309 15.63 -1.45 16.29
CA TRP A 309 14.75 -0.46 16.89
C TRP A 309 13.57 -0.11 15.97
N PRO A 310 12.37 0.10 16.55
CA PRO A 310 11.98 -0.25 17.92
C PRO A 310 12.01 -1.75 18.16
N ASP A 311 11.88 -2.20 19.43
CA ASP A 311 11.80 -3.62 19.80
C ASP A 311 10.43 -4.22 19.41
N GLU A 312 10.13 -4.14 18.12
CA GLU A 312 8.85 -4.55 17.52
C GLU A 312 9.07 -5.27 16.19
N ARG A 313 8.15 -6.17 15.89
CA ARG A 313 8.10 -6.93 14.63
C ARG A 313 6.69 -6.84 14.06
N PRO A 314 6.39 -5.76 13.35
CA PRO A 314 5.04 -5.48 12.87
C PRO A 314 4.56 -6.47 11.82
N THR A 315 3.27 -6.76 11.83
CA THR A 315 2.62 -7.64 10.85
C THR A 315 2.64 -7.05 9.44
N TRP A 316 2.50 -5.72 9.32
CA TRP A 316 2.58 -5.04 8.03
C TRP A 316 3.99 -5.08 7.45
N THR A 317 5.05 -5.05 8.29
CA THR A 317 6.42 -5.26 7.82
C THR A 317 6.58 -6.63 7.18
N ALA A 318 5.99 -7.67 7.79
CA ALA A 318 5.95 -9.00 7.18
C ALA A 318 5.14 -9.00 5.88
N GLY A 319 4.02 -8.25 5.82
CA GLY A 319 3.23 -8.01 4.61
C GLY A 319 4.05 -7.38 3.49
N ALA A 320 4.78 -6.29 3.77
CA ALA A 320 5.66 -5.61 2.83
C ALA A 320 6.76 -6.53 2.27
N VAL A 321 7.38 -7.36 3.12
CA VAL A 321 8.37 -8.38 2.69
C VAL A 321 7.75 -9.36 1.71
N LEU A 322 6.53 -9.83 1.97
CA LEU A 322 5.82 -10.76 1.08
C LEU A 322 5.40 -10.10 -0.24
N LEU A 323 4.96 -8.84 -0.21
CA LEU A 323 4.63 -8.06 -1.42
C LEU A 323 5.86 -7.86 -2.31
N ALA A 324 7.00 -7.50 -1.73
CA ALA A 324 8.25 -7.36 -2.46
C ALA A 324 8.71 -8.69 -3.06
N ALA A 325 8.62 -9.79 -2.30
CA ALA A 325 8.94 -11.15 -2.79
C ALA A 325 8.02 -11.56 -3.96
N ASP A 326 6.72 -11.33 -3.84
CA ASP A 326 5.75 -11.64 -4.90
C ASP A 326 6.06 -10.86 -6.18
N ALA A 327 6.34 -9.55 -6.06
CA ALA A 327 6.69 -8.71 -7.20
C ALA A 327 7.99 -9.14 -7.89
N LEU A 328 9.02 -9.51 -7.12
CA LEU A 328 10.30 -9.98 -7.64
C LEU A 328 10.22 -11.34 -8.33
N THR A 329 9.34 -12.22 -7.85
CA THR A 329 9.27 -13.62 -8.32
C THR A 329 8.10 -13.90 -9.26
N HIS A 330 7.19 -12.95 -9.40
CA HIS A 330 5.93 -13.11 -10.13
C HIS A 330 5.15 -14.35 -9.65
N HIS A 331 5.12 -14.55 -8.31
CA HIS A 331 4.53 -15.74 -7.70
C HIS A 331 3.01 -15.79 -7.85
N THR A 332 2.32 -14.64 -7.64
CA THR A 332 0.86 -14.54 -7.79
C THR A 332 0.45 -13.69 -8.99
N ALA A 333 -0.84 -13.74 -9.34
CA ALA A 333 -1.39 -12.85 -10.37
C ALA A 333 -1.45 -11.37 -9.92
N ALA A 334 -1.30 -11.09 -8.62
CA ALA A 334 -1.26 -9.75 -8.05
C ALA A 334 0.15 -9.12 -8.06
N SER A 335 1.18 -9.87 -8.39
CA SER A 335 2.60 -9.46 -8.32
C SER A 335 2.94 -8.15 -9.04
N ARG A 336 2.10 -7.72 -9.96
CA ARG A 336 2.32 -6.48 -10.73
C ARG A 336 1.54 -5.28 -10.23
N LEU A 337 0.77 -5.43 -9.16
CA LEU A 337 -0.14 -4.39 -8.66
C LEU A 337 0.56 -3.05 -8.43
N PHE A 338 1.73 -3.06 -7.79
CA PHE A 338 2.51 -1.87 -7.48
C PHE A 338 3.64 -1.56 -8.48
N THR A 339 3.84 -2.42 -9.47
CA THR A 339 4.92 -2.23 -10.46
C THR A 339 4.40 -1.80 -11.82
N ARG A 340 3.07 -1.72 -12.01
CA ARG A 340 2.44 -1.34 -13.26
C ARG A 340 1.09 -0.67 -13.03
N VAL A 341 0.75 0.28 -13.91
CA VAL A 341 -0.61 0.83 -14.00
C VAL A 341 -1.44 -0.04 -14.95
N GLU A 342 -2.58 -0.54 -14.47
CA GLU A 342 -3.52 -1.33 -15.26
C GLU A 342 -4.94 -0.84 -15.03
N LEU A 343 -5.60 -0.34 -16.09
CA LEU A 343 -6.98 0.15 -16.05
C LEU A 343 -7.86 -0.71 -16.95
N ARG A 344 -8.74 -1.51 -16.35
CA ARG A 344 -9.66 -2.40 -17.09
C ARG A 344 -10.69 -1.60 -17.89
N GLY A 345 -10.92 -1.97 -19.14
CA GLY A 345 -11.90 -1.32 -20.02
C GLY A 345 -11.52 0.06 -20.52
N ALA A 346 -10.34 0.60 -20.20
CA ALA A 346 -9.88 1.89 -20.69
C ALA A 346 -9.53 1.86 -22.19
N ASP A 347 -8.98 0.77 -22.68
CA ASP A 347 -8.59 0.61 -24.09
C ASP A 347 -9.81 0.57 -25.02
N ASP A 348 -10.93 -0.05 -24.62
CA ASP A 348 -12.18 -0.03 -25.39
C ASP A 348 -12.77 1.37 -25.50
N GLN A 349 -12.54 2.22 -24.49
CA GLN A 349 -13.03 3.61 -24.48
C GLN A 349 -12.15 4.54 -25.32
N LEU A 350 -10.84 4.30 -25.39
CA LEU A 350 -9.93 5.04 -26.26
C LEU A 350 -10.17 4.69 -27.74
N ALA A 351 -10.43 3.42 -28.05
CA ALA A 351 -10.82 2.96 -29.38
C ALA A 351 -12.15 3.59 -29.81
N ALA A 352 -13.14 3.68 -28.93
CA ALA A 352 -14.41 4.33 -29.20
C ALA A 352 -14.31 5.86 -29.42
N ARG A 353 -13.33 6.52 -28.77
CA ARG A 353 -13.01 7.95 -28.99
C ARG A 353 -12.27 8.17 -30.32
N GLY A 354 -11.42 7.23 -30.74
CA GLY A 354 -10.68 7.25 -32.01
C GLY A 354 -11.60 7.15 -33.24
N LEU A 355 -12.66 6.38 -33.14
CA LEU A 355 -13.66 6.19 -34.20
C LEU A 355 -14.57 7.42 -34.41
N ARG A 356 -14.70 8.30 -33.42
CA ARG A 356 -15.47 9.55 -33.54
C ARG A 356 -14.70 10.74 -34.17
N LYS A 357 -13.41 10.63 -34.42
CA LYS A 357 -12.58 11.67 -35.07
C LYS A 357 -12.38 11.46 -36.56
N LYS A 358 -13.06 10.47 -37.17
CA LYS A 358 -13.03 10.20 -38.62
C LYS A 358 -14.42 10.11 -39.24
N GLY A 359 -15.38 10.86 -38.72
CA GLY A 359 -16.67 11.03 -39.32
C GLY A 359 -16.96 12.49 -39.62
#